data_3424cb8f3a1fd425a003fb53afd0c7b7
#
_entry.id   3424cb8f3a1fd425a003fb53afd0c7b7
#
_cell.length_a   1.000
_cell.length_b   1.000
_cell.length_c   1.000
_cell.angle_alpha   90.00
_cell.angle_beta   90.00
_cell.angle_gamma   90.00
#
_symmetry.space_group_name_H-M   'P 1'
#
loop_
_entity.id
_entity.type
_entity.pdbx_description
1 polymer ?
#
loop_
_entity_poly.entity_id
_entity_poly.type
_entity_poly.pdbx_seq_one_letter_code
_entity_poly.pdbx_strand_id
1 'polypeptide(L)'
;IEAKWLFGVQPSQIEVVVHPQSVIHSMVQFEDGAVKAQLGMPDMRLPIQYAFSYPDRISSSFDRLDFSKCTNLTFEQPDTKRFRNLALAYEAMYRGGNMPCIVNAANEVVIASFLKDGISFLGMSDVIEKTMERATFIANPTYDDYVATDAEARKIAASLI
;
A
#
# COMPACT_ATOMS: atom_id res chain seq x y z
N ILE A 1 -2.81 4.59 1.15
CA ILE A 1 -3.85 4.72 2.20
C ILE A 1 -3.20 4.86 3.57
N GLU A 2 -2.32 3.95 3.97
CA GLU A 2 -1.62 3.99 5.27
C GLU A 2 -0.86 5.30 5.50
N ALA A 3 -0.12 5.79 4.50
CA ALA A 3 0.63 7.03 4.60
C ALA A 3 -0.28 8.23 4.93
N LYS A 4 -1.49 8.28 4.35
CA LYS A 4 -2.47 9.31 4.67
C LYS A 4 -2.81 9.35 6.17
N TRP A 5 -3.04 8.19 6.74
CA TRP A 5 -3.44 8.08 8.16
C TRP A 5 -2.27 8.26 9.11
N LEU A 6 -1.11 7.67 8.80
CA LEU A 6 0.06 7.74 9.66
C LEU A 6 0.65 9.14 9.73
N PHE A 7 0.63 9.89 8.63
CA PHE A 7 1.23 11.22 8.54
C PHE A 7 0.22 12.37 8.55
N GLY A 8 -1.08 12.08 8.54
CA GLY A 8 -2.12 13.10 8.51
C GLY A 8 -2.14 13.95 7.23
N VAL A 9 -1.60 13.43 6.12
CA VAL A 9 -1.48 14.15 4.86
C VAL A 9 -2.70 13.97 3.96
N GLN A 10 -2.90 14.92 3.04
CA GLN A 10 -3.95 14.81 2.04
C GLN A 10 -3.55 13.84 0.91
N PRO A 11 -4.51 13.20 0.23
CA PRO A 11 -4.23 12.31 -0.91
C PRO A 11 -3.36 12.96 -2.01
N SER A 12 -3.53 14.26 -2.26
CA SER A 12 -2.75 15.04 -3.23
C SER A 12 -1.28 15.23 -2.84
N GLN A 13 -0.93 14.97 -1.59
CA GLN A 13 0.43 15.03 -1.07
C GLN A 13 1.16 13.68 -1.11
N ILE A 14 0.48 12.64 -1.62
CA ILE A 14 1.04 11.29 -1.70
C ILE A 14 1.32 10.96 -3.16
N GLU A 15 2.59 10.76 -3.48
CA GLU A 15 3.03 10.34 -4.80
C GLU A 15 3.61 8.93 -4.72
N VAL A 16 3.33 8.11 -5.73
CA VAL A 16 3.89 6.77 -5.88
C VAL A 16 4.80 6.77 -7.09
N VAL A 17 6.02 6.32 -6.91
CA VAL A 17 6.99 6.09 -7.98
C VAL A 17 7.45 4.63 -7.96
N VAL A 18 7.72 4.07 -9.12
CA VAL A 18 8.33 2.75 -9.26
C VAL A 18 9.83 2.90 -9.27
N HIS A 19 10.52 2.21 -8.37
CA HIS A 19 11.97 2.20 -8.25
C HIS A 19 12.49 0.76 -8.35
N PRO A 20 12.89 0.29 -9.57
CA PRO A 20 13.22 -1.12 -9.81
C PRO A 20 14.35 -1.66 -8.93
N GLN A 21 15.34 -0.81 -8.59
CA GLN A 21 16.44 -1.22 -7.72
C GLN A 21 16.04 -1.45 -6.26
N SER A 22 14.87 -0.93 -5.86
CA SER A 22 14.34 -1.06 -4.50
C SER A 22 15.33 -0.69 -3.39
N VAL A 23 16.17 0.30 -3.64
CA VAL A 23 17.18 0.83 -2.70
C VAL A 23 16.60 2.00 -1.91
N ILE A 24 15.80 2.83 -2.57
CA ILE A 24 15.05 3.92 -1.94
C ILE A 24 13.68 3.39 -1.53
N HIS A 25 13.34 3.49 -0.24
CA HIS A 25 12.12 2.93 0.31
C HIS A 25 11.03 3.98 0.59
N SER A 26 11.45 5.23 0.88
CA SER A 26 10.55 6.35 1.08
C SER A 26 11.29 7.67 0.85
N MET A 27 10.53 8.70 0.47
CA MET A 27 11.03 10.05 0.29
C MET A 27 10.04 11.05 0.85
N VAL A 28 10.55 12.17 1.38
CA VAL A 28 9.75 13.32 1.78
C VAL A 28 10.28 14.54 1.06
N GLN A 29 9.40 15.22 0.31
CA GLN A 29 9.70 16.51 -0.28
C GLN A 29 9.17 17.62 0.63
N PHE A 30 10.02 18.58 0.93
CA PHE A 30 9.68 19.75 1.75
C PHE A 30 9.18 20.91 0.87
N GLU A 31 8.58 21.92 1.49
CA GLU A 31 8.05 23.11 0.79
C GLU A 31 9.12 23.91 0.05
N ASP A 32 10.38 23.86 0.50
CA ASP A 32 11.53 24.50 -0.16
C ASP A 32 12.06 23.69 -1.36
N GLY A 33 11.43 22.56 -1.66
CA GLY A 33 11.83 21.64 -2.74
C GLY A 33 12.93 20.65 -2.36
N ALA A 34 13.47 20.71 -1.14
CA ALA A 34 14.44 19.71 -0.69
C ALA A 34 13.77 18.33 -0.54
N VAL A 35 14.49 17.26 -0.91
CA VAL A 35 14.04 15.89 -0.77
C VAL A 35 14.94 15.14 0.19
N LYS A 36 14.35 14.48 1.18
CA LYS A 36 15.05 13.50 2.03
C LYS A 36 14.54 12.10 1.71
N ALA A 37 15.46 11.15 1.55
CA ALA A 37 15.16 9.76 1.24
C ALA A 37 15.78 8.82 2.27
N GLN A 38 15.08 7.72 2.56
CA GLN A 38 15.64 6.61 3.31
C GLN A 38 16.11 5.55 2.32
N LEU A 39 17.43 5.27 2.35
CA LEU A 39 18.06 4.27 1.50
C LEU A 39 18.57 3.09 2.35
N GLY A 40 18.59 1.91 1.75
CA GLY A 40 19.13 0.69 2.35
C GLY A 40 18.99 -0.50 1.42
N MET A 41 19.58 -1.62 1.80
CA MET A 41 19.26 -2.90 1.14
C MET A 41 17.79 -3.25 1.42
N PRO A 42 17.10 -3.93 0.48
CA PRO A 42 15.69 -4.32 0.64
C PRO A 42 15.55 -5.47 1.65
N ASP A 43 15.71 -5.16 2.92
CA ASP A 43 15.65 -6.08 4.04
C ASP A 43 14.76 -5.50 5.15
N MET A 44 13.62 -6.12 5.38
CA MET A 44 12.66 -5.69 6.41
C MET A 44 13.20 -5.77 7.84
N ARG A 45 14.23 -6.55 8.08
CA ARG A 45 14.88 -6.61 9.41
C ARG A 45 15.45 -5.26 9.83
N LEU A 46 15.90 -4.45 8.87
CA LEU A 46 16.46 -3.12 9.16
C LEU A 46 15.44 -2.16 9.79
N PRO A 47 14.28 -1.89 9.19
CA PRO A 47 13.28 -1.02 9.81
C PRO A 47 12.66 -1.62 11.09
N ILE A 48 12.49 -2.95 11.16
CA ILE A 48 11.98 -3.63 12.36
C ILE A 48 12.97 -3.46 13.52
N GLN A 49 14.26 -3.70 13.30
CA GLN A 49 15.28 -3.49 14.33
C GLN A 49 15.26 -2.04 14.82
N TYR A 50 15.18 -1.07 13.91
CA TYR A 50 15.15 0.34 14.28
C TYR A 50 13.88 0.72 15.06
N ALA A 51 12.74 0.14 14.73
CA ALA A 51 11.51 0.36 15.48
C ALA A 51 11.63 -0.10 16.95
N PHE A 52 12.34 -1.21 17.19
CA PHE A 52 12.60 -1.70 18.54
C PHE A 52 13.67 -0.92 19.30
N SER A 53 14.65 -0.34 18.62
CA SER A 53 15.77 0.37 19.23
C SER A 53 15.60 1.89 19.25
N TYR A 54 14.53 2.42 18.68
CA TYR A 54 14.32 3.86 18.56
C TYR A 54 14.50 4.60 19.91
N PRO A 55 15.23 5.73 19.94
CA PRO A 55 15.82 6.46 18.81
C PRO A 55 17.22 6.00 18.40
N ASP A 56 17.77 4.99 19.04
CA ASP A 56 19.15 4.55 18.87
C ASP A 56 19.30 3.65 17.62
N ARG A 57 20.47 3.79 16.94
CA ARG A 57 20.88 2.94 15.84
C ARG A 57 21.87 1.89 16.33
N ILE A 58 21.37 0.68 16.59
CA ILE A 58 22.22 -0.43 17.07
C ILE A 58 22.90 -1.12 15.89
N SER A 59 24.07 -1.73 16.15
CA SER A 59 24.81 -2.47 15.14
C SER A 59 24.07 -3.72 14.68
N SER A 60 24.27 -4.11 13.42
CA SER A 60 23.72 -5.34 12.85
C SER A 60 24.69 -5.97 11.86
N SER A 61 24.48 -7.25 11.59
CA SER A 61 25.19 -8.01 10.56
C SER A 61 24.50 -7.94 9.18
N PHE A 62 23.47 -7.09 9.03
CA PHE A 62 22.73 -6.97 7.76
C PHE A 62 23.61 -6.36 6.68
N ASP A 63 23.34 -6.73 5.44
CA ASP A 63 24.05 -6.22 4.28
C ASP A 63 23.98 -4.69 4.23
N ARG A 64 25.12 -4.09 3.87
CA ARG A 64 25.24 -2.64 3.71
C ARG A 64 25.05 -2.25 2.25
N LEU A 65 24.37 -1.11 2.04
CA LEU A 65 24.32 -0.52 0.70
C LEU A 65 25.73 -0.10 0.28
N ASP A 66 26.14 -0.59 -0.88
CA ASP A 66 27.44 -0.32 -1.50
C ASP A 66 27.19 0.47 -2.80
N PHE A 67 27.50 1.76 -2.78
CA PHE A 67 27.32 2.63 -3.94
C PHE A 67 28.27 2.29 -5.11
N SER A 68 29.34 1.55 -4.88
CA SER A 68 30.18 1.05 -5.98
C SER A 68 29.47 0.00 -6.83
N LYS A 69 28.50 -0.70 -6.26
CA LYS A 69 27.67 -1.72 -6.93
C LYS A 69 26.30 -1.16 -7.36
N CYS A 70 25.81 -0.15 -6.67
CA CYS A 70 24.55 0.52 -6.98
C CYS A 70 24.84 1.88 -7.63
N THR A 71 25.21 1.86 -8.90
CA THR A 71 25.66 3.06 -9.65
C THR A 71 24.53 3.86 -10.26
N ASN A 72 23.33 3.27 -10.41
CA ASN A 72 22.17 3.90 -11.03
C ASN A 72 20.95 3.75 -10.15
N LEU A 73 20.22 4.85 -9.99
CA LEU A 73 18.90 4.89 -9.36
C LEU A 73 17.92 5.41 -10.41
N THR A 74 16.96 4.60 -10.78
CA THR A 74 15.96 4.93 -11.80
C THR A 74 14.56 4.98 -11.21
N PHE A 75 13.72 5.83 -11.76
CA PHE A 75 12.34 6.02 -11.35
C PHE A 75 11.44 5.99 -12.56
N GLU A 76 10.28 5.35 -12.40
CA GLU A 76 9.27 5.22 -13.43
C GLU A 76 7.91 5.63 -12.85
N GLN A 77 7.06 6.15 -13.71
CA GLN A 77 5.67 6.40 -13.32
C GLN A 77 4.90 5.07 -13.24
N PRO A 78 4.06 4.87 -12.23
CA PRO A 78 3.28 3.64 -12.12
C PRO A 78 2.24 3.55 -13.23
N ASP A 79 2.19 2.41 -13.91
CA ASP A 79 1.15 2.09 -14.88
C ASP A 79 -0.13 1.63 -14.16
N THR A 80 -1.00 2.58 -13.86
CA THR A 80 -2.26 2.31 -13.15
C THR A 80 -3.30 1.58 -14.00
N LYS A 81 -3.11 1.50 -15.32
CA LYS A 81 -3.96 0.69 -16.20
C LYS A 81 -3.60 -0.77 -16.11
N ARG A 82 -2.30 -1.07 -16.13
CA ARG A 82 -1.77 -2.43 -15.98
C ARG A 82 -1.86 -2.93 -14.55
N PHE A 83 -1.57 -2.07 -13.56
CA PHE A 83 -1.60 -2.37 -12.14
C PHE A 83 -2.78 -1.64 -11.47
N ARG A 84 -3.98 -2.11 -11.76
CA ARG A 84 -5.23 -1.45 -11.44
C ARG A 84 -5.47 -1.30 -9.94
N ASN A 85 -4.94 -2.18 -9.11
CA ASN A 85 -5.09 -2.11 -7.65
C ASN A 85 -4.58 -0.77 -7.08
N LEU A 86 -3.56 -0.16 -7.68
CA LEU A 86 -3.11 1.17 -7.25
C LEU A 86 -4.16 2.25 -7.58
N ALA A 87 -4.80 2.18 -8.75
CA ALA A 87 -5.89 3.10 -9.10
C ALA A 87 -7.08 2.95 -8.15
N LEU A 88 -7.47 1.71 -7.81
CA LEU A 88 -8.54 1.42 -6.85
C LEU A 88 -8.20 1.93 -5.45
N ALA A 89 -6.93 1.83 -5.03
CA ALA A 89 -6.47 2.39 -3.76
C ALA A 89 -6.58 3.92 -3.71
N TYR A 90 -6.22 4.61 -4.79
CA TYR A 90 -6.43 6.05 -4.91
C TYR A 90 -7.91 6.41 -4.89
N GLU A 91 -8.74 5.70 -5.65
CA GLU A 91 -10.19 5.91 -5.65
C GLU A 91 -10.77 5.78 -4.23
N ALA A 92 -10.42 4.69 -3.53
CA ALA A 92 -10.86 4.46 -2.16
C ALA A 92 -10.43 5.59 -1.20
N MET A 93 -9.20 6.07 -1.36
CA MET A 93 -8.66 7.15 -0.54
C MET A 93 -9.40 8.48 -0.78
N TYR A 94 -9.77 8.78 -2.04
CA TYR A 94 -10.52 10.00 -2.40
C TYR A 94 -11.99 9.91 -2.01
N ARG A 95 -12.62 8.75 -2.16
CA ARG A 95 -14.02 8.54 -1.72
C ARG A 95 -14.16 8.61 -0.21
N GLY A 96 -13.16 8.16 0.53
CA GLY A 96 -13.17 8.19 2.00
C GLY A 96 -14.21 7.27 2.61
N GLY A 97 -14.75 7.66 3.76
CA GLY A 97 -15.72 6.85 4.49
C GLY A 97 -15.19 5.44 4.79
N ASN A 98 -16.04 4.43 4.59
CA ASN A 98 -15.66 3.02 4.74
C ASN A 98 -15.02 2.41 3.49
N MET A 99 -14.84 3.15 2.38
CA MET A 99 -14.30 2.61 1.13
C MET A 99 -12.89 1.98 1.28
N PRO A 100 -11.94 2.58 2.03
CA PRO A 100 -10.65 1.93 2.30
C PRO A 100 -10.77 0.58 3.01
N CYS A 101 -11.75 0.42 3.92
CA CYS A 101 -12.04 -0.84 4.58
C CYS A 101 -12.55 -1.88 3.58
N ILE A 102 -13.47 -1.50 2.69
CA ILE A 102 -13.99 -2.37 1.63
C ILE A 102 -12.86 -2.91 0.76
N VAL A 103 -11.98 -2.01 0.28
CA VAL A 103 -10.82 -2.40 -0.55
C VAL A 103 -9.90 -3.35 0.20
N ASN A 104 -9.58 -3.05 1.46
CA ASN A 104 -8.70 -3.91 2.26
C ASN A 104 -9.29 -5.29 2.47
N ALA A 105 -10.55 -5.39 2.87
CA ALA A 105 -11.23 -6.66 3.10
C ALA A 105 -11.32 -7.51 1.82
N ALA A 106 -11.65 -6.90 0.68
CA ALA A 106 -11.67 -7.56 -0.62
C ALA A 106 -10.28 -8.04 -1.03
N ASN A 107 -9.26 -7.19 -0.84
CA ASN A 107 -7.87 -7.51 -1.19
C ASN A 107 -7.34 -8.73 -0.41
N GLU A 108 -7.62 -8.83 0.87
CA GLU A 108 -7.20 -10.01 1.66
C GLU A 108 -7.84 -11.31 1.15
N VAL A 109 -9.12 -11.25 0.76
CA VAL A 109 -9.82 -12.43 0.21
C VAL A 109 -9.23 -12.86 -1.13
N VAL A 110 -8.99 -11.92 -2.06
CA VAL A 110 -8.43 -12.26 -3.37
C VAL A 110 -6.98 -12.71 -3.29
N ILE A 111 -6.16 -12.15 -2.39
CA ILE A 111 -4.79 -12.60 -2.16
C ILE A 111 -4.81 -14.05 -1.65
N ALA A 112 -5.65 -14.37 -0.67
CA ALA A 112 -5.77 -15.73 -0.14
C ALA A 112 -6.19 -16.74 -1.22
N SER A 113 -7.04 -16.34 -2.17
CA SER A 113 -7.44 -17.16 -3.31
C SER A 113 -6.31 -17.28 -4.35
N PHE A 114 -5.65 -16.15 -4.69
CA PHE A 114 -4.54 -16.13 -5.63
C PHE A 114 -3.40 -17.05 -5.22
N LEU A 115 -3.01 -17.04 -3.95
CA LEU A 115 -1.96 -17.92 -3.40
C LEU A 115 -2.31 -19.41 -3.45
N LYS A 116 -3.57 -19.74 -3.75
CA LYS A 116 -4.09 -21.12 -3.94
C LYS A 116 -4.49 -21.41 -5.39
N ASP A 117 -4.03 -20.59 -6.32
CA ASP A 117 -4.38 -20.68 -7.75
C ASP A 117 -5.89 -20.59 -8.06
N GLY A 118 -6.69 -20.04 -7.13
CA GLY A 118 -8.13 -19.89 -7.28
C GLY A 118 -8.56 -18.71 -8.15
N ILE A 119 -7.69 -17.72 -8.33
CA ILE A 119 -7.93 -16.55 -9.17
C ILE A 119 -6.64 -16.10 -9.86
N SER A 120 -6.74 -15.51 -11.06
CA SER A 120 -5.58 -14.95 -11.77
C SER A 120 -5.13 -13.62 -11.16
N PHE A 121 -3.88 -13.20 -11.43
CA PHE A 121 -3.35 -11.92 -10.97
C PHE A 121 -4.22 -10.72 -11.41
N LEU A 122 -4.66 -10.70 -12.67
CA LEU A 122 -5.53 -9.64 -13.17
C LEU A 122 -6.96 -9.76 -12.61
N GLY A 123 -7.44 -10.96 -12.37
CA GLY A 123 -8.76 -11.21 -11.78
C GLY A 123 -8.91 -10.64 -10.37
N MET A 124 -7.80 -10.49 -9.62
CA MET A 124 -7.86 -9.88 -8.29
C MET A 124 -8.44 -8.47 -8.34
N SER A 125 -7.97 -7.63 -9.26
CA SER A 125 -8.47 -6.26 -9.38
C SER A 125 -9.94 -6.20 -9.80
N ASP A 126 -10.40 -7.13 -10.65
CA ASP A 126 -11.80 -7.18 -11.07
C ASP A 126 -12.75 -7.51 -9.91
N VAL A 127 -12.33 -8.43 -9.02
CA VAL A 127 -13.11 -8.78 -7.82
C VAL A 127 -13.12 -7.62 -6.83
N ILE A 128 -11.99 -6.96 -6.60
CA ILE A 128 -11.91 -5.79 -5.70
C ILE A 128 -12.85 -4.69 -6.20
N GLU A 129 -12.78 -4.32 -7.47
CA GLU A 129 -13.62 -3.29 -8.06
C GLU A 129 -15.11 -3.61 -7.94
N LYS A 130 -15.51 -4.83 -8.32
CA LYS A 130 -16.91 -5.27 -8.16
C LYS A 130 -17.37 -5.28 -6.70
N THR A 131 -16.46 -5.53 -5.76
CA THR A 131 -16.77 -5.45 -4.34
C THR A 131 -16.99 -4.00 -3.91
N MET A 132 -16.16 -3.06 -4.38
CA MET A 132 -16.32 -1.63 -4.14
C MET A 132 -17.66 -1.08 -4.68
N GLU A 133 -18.13 -1.62 -5.81
CA GLU A 133 -19.41 -1.25 -6.42
C GLU A 133 -20.63 -1.79 -5.64
N ARG A 134 -20.50 -3.00 -5.05
CA ARG A 134 -21.62 -3.73 -4.44
C ARG A 134 -21.79 -3.50 -2.96
N ALA A 135 -20.69 -3.24 -2.27
CA ALA A 135 -20.70 -3.04 -0.82
C ALA A 135 -21.39 -1.73 -0.43
N THR A 136 -22.04 -1.74 0.72
CA THR A 136 -22.74 -0.57 1.26
C THR A 136 -21.74 0.53 1.63
N PHE A 137 -21.86 1.71 0.98
CA PHE A 137 -21.00 2.86 1.29
C PHE A 137 -21.56 3.65 2.47
N ILE A 138 -20.70 3.96 3.45
CA ILE A 138 -20.98 4.78 4.63
C ILE A 138 -19.95 5.91 4.69
N ALA A 139 -20.42 7.17 4.57
CA ALA A 139 -19.52 8.34 4.50
C ALA A 139 -18.82 8.66 5.83
N ASN A 140 -19.50 8.44 6.97
CA ASN A 140 -18.97 8.70 8.30
C ASN A 140 -19.16 7.46 9.17
N PRO A 141 -18.36 6.39 8.96
CA PRO A 141 -18.54 5.13 9.65
C PRO A 141 -18.10 5.21 11.12
N THR A 142 -18.85 4.55 11.98
CA THR A 142 -18.44 4.22 13.34
C THR A 142 -17.53 3.00 13.34
N TYR A 143 -17.00 2.63 14.50
CA TYR A 143 -16.22 1.38 14.63
C TYR A 143 -17.07 0.15 14.27
N ASP A 144 -18.31 0.08 14.75
CA ASP A 144 -19.21 -1.04 14.45
C ASP A 144 -19.56 -1.12 12.96
N ASP A 145 -19.69 0.04 12.30
CA ASP A 145 -19.85 0.11 10.84
C ASP A 145 -18.63 -0.44 10.10
N TYR A 146 -17.42 -0.19 10.58
CA TYR A 146 -16.22 -0.79 10.00
C TYR A 146 -16.19 -2.32 10.15
N VAL A 147 -16.57 -2.84 11.32
CA VAL A 147 -16.65 -4.29 11.56
C VAL A 147 -17.70 -4.93 10.63
N ALA A 148 -18.87 -4.32 10.50
CA ALA A 148 -19.91 -4.79 9.59
C ALA A 148 -19.50 -4.72 8.12
N THR A 149 -18.85 -3.61 7.72
CA THR A 149 -18.32 -3.40 6.36
C THR A 149 -17.27 -4.44 5.98
N ASP A 150 -16.31 -4.73 6.86
CA ASP A 150 -15.30 -5.78 6.62
C ASP A 150 -15.97 -7.13 6.38
N ALA A 151 -16.92 -7.51 7.22
CA ALA A 151 -17.65 -8.77 7.09
C ALA A 151 -18.49 -8.85 5.79
N GLU A 152 -19.16 -7.75 5.40
CA GLU A 152 -19.91 -7.66 4.16
C GLU A 152 -19.01 -7.77 2.94
N ALA A 153 -17.94 -6.96 2.88
CA ALA A 153 -17.00 -6.92 1.76
C ALA A 153 -16.32 -8.27 1.53
N ARG A 154 -15.93 -8.97 2.60
CA ARG A 154 -15.39 -10.34 2.51
C ARG A 154 -16.36 -11.33 1.91
N LYS A 155 -17.64 -11.26 2.29
CA LYS A 155 -18.70 -12.14 1.73
C LYS A 155 -18.90 -11.85 0.24
N ILE A 156 -18.98 -10.57 -0.13
CA ILE A 156 -19.12 -10.16 -1.53
C ILE A 156 -17.93 -10.65 -2.35
N ALA A 157 -16.71 -10.35 -1.93
CA ALA A 157 -15.49 -10.77 -2.62
C ALA A 157 -15.42 -12.29 -2.80
N ALA A 158 -15.72 -13.06 -1.76
CA ALA A 158 -15.72 -14.51 -1.82
C ALA A 158 -16.80 -15.08 -2.78
N SER A 159 -17.93 -14.37 -2.97
CA SER A 159 -18.96 -14.78 -3.93
C SER A 159 -18.63 -14.46 -5.38
N LEU A 160 -17.57 -13.73 -5.63
CA LEU A 160 -17.12 -13.30 -6.97
C LEU A 160 -15.94 -14.12 -7.50
N ILE A 161 -15.37 -14.97 -6.66
CA ILE A 161 -14.29 -15.92 -6.99
C ILE A 161 -14.90 -17.26 -7.40
#